data_e1397962ed76aeb901540ff576cecda6
#
_entry.id   e1397962ed76aeb901540ff576cecda6
#
_cell.length_a   1.000
_cell.length_b   1.000
_cell.length_c   1.000
_cell.angle_alpha   90.00
_cell.angle_beta   90.00
_cell.angle_gamma   90.00
#
_symmetry.space_group_name_H-M   'P 1'
#
loop_
_entity.id
_entity.type
_entity.pdbx_description
1 polymer ?
#
loop_
_entity_poly.entity_id
_entity_poly.type
_entity_poly.pdbx_seq_one_letter_code
_entity_poly.pdbx_strand_id
1 'polypeptide(L)'
;MISVNNLAVEFSGSILFSVVSFVINPTDKIDLMGKNGAGKSTMMKIIAGETKPTSGNVSTNKETVIAYLPQHLLTEDDCTVFEETANEFKQVLDIKTEMDRLNNELTTRTDYESEEYMSIIEKVSELGEKYYALEDVNYDAEVEKALKGLGFKPEDFHRPTSEFSGGWRMRIE
;
A
#
# COMPACT_ATOMS: atom_id res chain seq x y z
N MET A 1 7.75 -3.12 -16.78
CA MET A 1 8.87 -4.08 -16.94
C MET A 1 9.72 -4.03 -15.69
N ILE A 2 10.04 -5.18 -15.09
CA ILE A 2 10.91 -5.31 -13.93
C ILE A 2 12.15 -6.07 -14.36
N SER A 3 13.34 -5.55 -14.09
CA SER A 3 14.61 -6.19 -14.42
C SER A 3 15.37 -6.50 -13.13
N VAL A 4 15.69 -7.76 -12.95
CA VAL A 4 16.50 -8.27 -11.84
C VAL A 4 17.90 -8.57 -12.38
N ASN A 5 18.94 -7.96 -11.80
CA ASN A 5 20.29 -8.03 -12.30
C ASN A 5 21.26 -8.51 -11.23
N ASN A 6 21.90 -9.68 -11.47
CA ASN A 6 22.95 -10.26 -10.64
C ASN A 6 22.62 -10.32 -9.15
N LEU A 7 21.35 -10.63 -8.85
CA LEU A 7 20.86 -10.62 -7.49
C LEU A 7 21.49 -11.75 -6.68
N ALA A 8 21.99 -11.41 -5.50
CA ALA A 8 22.51 -12.39 -4.55
C ALA A 8 22.07 -12.05 -3.14
N VAL A 9 21.79 -13.06 -2.35
CA VAL A 9 21.43 -12.95 -0.95
C VAL A 9 22.22 -13.94 -0.11
N GLU A 10 22.80 -13.40 0.95
CA GLU A 10 23.55 -14.13 1.96
C GLU A 10 23.03 -13.81 3.35
N PHE A 11 22.87 -14.80 4.20
CA PHE A 11 22.53 -14.65 5.60
C PHE A 11 23.57 -15.34 6.46
N SER A 12 24.21 -14.59 7.38
CA SER A 12 25.17 -15.11 8.36
C SER A 12 26.27 -16.01 7.75
N GLY A 13 26.79 -15.60 6.58
CA GLY A 13 27.84 -16.35 5.86
C GLY A 13 27.33 -17.54 5.03
N SER A 14 26.01 -17.75 4.95
CA SER A 14 25.40 -18.77 4.08
C SER A 14 24.72 -18.13 2.89
N ILE A 15 25.11 -18.56 1.68
CA ILE A 15 24.52 -18.09 0.43
C ILE A 15 23.15 -18.74 0.26
N LEU A 16 22.09 -17.91 0.21
CA LEU A 16 20.73 -18.37 -0.07
C LEU A 16 20.55 -18.61 -1.58
N PHE A 17 20.96 -17.63 -2.38
CA PHE A 17 21.09 -17.72 -3.84
C PHE A 17 22.09 -16.67 -4.34
N SER A 18 22.68 -16.92 -5.51
CA SER A 18 23.67 -16.02 -6.09
C SER A 18 23.51 -15.89 -7.60
N VAL A 19 23.81 -14.69 -8.11
CA VAL A 19 23.89 -14.35 -9.54
C VAL A 19 22.61 -14.70 -10.32
N VAL A 20 21.46 -14.31 -9.75
CA VAL A 20 20.16 -14.49 -10.41
C VAL A 20 19.85 -13.23 -11.24
N SER A 21 19.56 -13.44 -12.53
CA SER A 21 19.17 -12.36 -13.44
C SER A 21 18.01 -12.80 -14.32
N PHE A 22 16.97 -11.99 -14.41
CA PHE A 22 15.82 -12.19 -15.28
C PHE A 22 15.04 -10.90 -15.49
N VAL A 23 14.12 -10.93 -16.45
CA VAL A 23 13.23 -9.80 -16.75
C VAL A 23 11.79 -10.27 -16.69
N ILE A 24 10.92 -9.45 -16.11
CA ILE A 24 9.46 -9.64 -16.07
C ILE A 24 8.83 -8.57 -16.97
N ASN A 25 8.11 -9.01 -17.99
CA ASN A 25 7.36 -8.11 -18.88
C ASN A 25 5.93 -7.92 -18.36
N PRO A 26 5.20 -6.87 -18.79
CA PRO A 26 3.87 -6.54 -18.27
C PRO A 26 2.81 -7.65 -18.39
N THR A 27 2.96 -8.56 -19.33
CA THR A 27 2.00 -9.64 -19.58
C THR A 27 2.47 -11.01 -19.09
N ASP A 28 3.67 -11.07 -18.51
CA ASP A 28 4.23 -12.34 -18.05
C ASP A 28 3.49 -12.85 -16.79
N LYS A 29 3.32 -14.17 -16.74
CA LYS A 29 2.92 -14.92 -15.54
C LYS A 29 4.05 -15.84 -15.19
N ILE A 30 4.69 -15.61 -14.04
CA ILE A 30 5.90 -16.31 -13.63
C ILE A 30 5.66 -17.07 -12.34
N ASP A 31 5.96 -18.37 -12.34
CA ASP A 31 5.95 -19.20 -11.14
C ASP A 31 7.37 -19.35 -10.59
N LEU A 32 7.55 -19.05 -9.32
CA LEU A 32 8.80 -19.25 -8.61
C LEU A 32 8.78 -20.58 -7.85
N MET A 33 9.41 -21.59 -8.39
CA MET A 33 9.44 -22.95 -7.82
C MET A 33 10.75 -23.24 -7.10
N GLY A 34 10.69 -24.09 -6.07
CA GLY A 34 11.84 -24.53 -5.30
C GLY A 34 11.47 -25.12 -3.96
N LYS A 35 12.42 -25.79 -3.30
CA LYS A 35 12.25 -26.36 -1.95
C LYS A 35 11.94 -25.27 -0.92
N ASN A 36 11.37 -25.67 0.23
CA ASN A 36 11.24 -24.76 1.37
C ASN A 36 12.63 -24.29 1.82
N GLY A 37 12.75 -23.00 2.14
CA GLY A 37 14.04 -22.39 2.49
C GLY A 37 14.92 -21.99 1.28
N ALA A 38 14.51 -22.23 0.03
CA ALA A 38 15.30 -21.86 -1.17
C ALA A 38 15.31 -20.34 -1.47
N GLY A 39 14.68 -19.51 -0.66
CA GLY A 39 14.70 -18.06 -0.82
C GLY A 39 13.56 -17.48 -1.68
N LYS A 40 12.51 -18.25 -1.98
CA LYS A 40 11.38 -17.78 -2.80
C LYS A 40 10.73 -16.51 -2.24
N SER A 41 10.32 -16.53 -0.98
CA SER A 41 9.70 -15.36 -0.32
C SER A 41 10.67 -14.20 -0.19
N THR A 42 11.97 -14.47 0.04
CA THR A 42 13.02 -13.45 0.07
C THR A 42 13.17 -12.77 -1.29
N MET A 43 13.14 -13.54 -2.37
CA MET A 43 13.19 -13.01 -3.74
C MET A 43 12.00 -12.07 -4.00
N MET A 44 10.78 -12.50 -3.65
CA MET A 44 9.57 -11.67 -3.81
C MET A 44 9.64 -10.38 -3.00
N LYS A 45 10.08 -10.45 -1.73
CA LYS A 45 10.28 -9.27 -0.88
C LYS A 45 11.31 -8.28 -1.44
N ILE A 46 12.36 -8.79 -2.07
CA ILE A 46 13.37 -7.93 -2.71
C ILE A 46 12.78 -7.25 -3.96
N ILE A 47 12.02 -7.99 -4.77
CA ILE A 47 11.34 -7.43 -5.95
C ILE A 47 10.33 -6.36 -5.52
N ALA A 48 9.61 -6.58 -4.43
CA ALA A 48 8.67 -5.62 -3.83
C ALA A 48 9.36 -4.40 -3.17
N GLY A 49 10.67 -4.48 -2.94
CA GLY A 49 11.42 -3.40 -2.28
C GLY A 49 11.40 -3.43 -0.76
N GLU A 50 10.78 -4.45 -0.13
CA GLU A 50 10.72 -4.59 1.34
C GLU A 50 12.07 -4.99 1.95
N THR A 51 12.91 -5.67 1.19
CA THR A 51 14.21 -6.15 1.66
C THR A 51 15.30 -5.82 0.63
N LYS A 52 16.47 -5.40 1.11
CA LYS A 52 17.62 -5.14 0.24
C LYS A 52 18.39 -6.44 -0.02
N PRO A 53 18.86 -6.68 -1.24
CA PRO A 53 19.74 -7.79 -1.54
C PRO A 53 21.16 -7.55 -0.98
N THR A 54 21.95 -8.62 -0.85
CA THR A 54 23.38 -8.51 -0.51
C THR A 54 24.17 -7.90 -1.67
N SER A 55 23.84 -8.28 -2.91
CA SER A 55 24.41 -7.67 -4.12
C SER A 55 23.40 -7.76 -5.28
N GLY A 56 23.67 -7.01 -6.35
CA GLY A 56 22.78 -6.87 -7.48
C GLY A 56 21.71 -5.80 -7.24
N ASN A 57 20.79 -5.66 -8.18
CA ASN A 57 19.72 -4.67 -8.09
C ASN A 57 18.46 -5.10 -8.83
N VAL A 58 17.34 -4.56 -8.39
CA VAL A 58 16.05 -4.60 -9.10
C VAL A 58 15.79 -3.21 -9.67
N SER A 59 15.48 -3.13 -10.95
CA SER A 59 15.13 -1.89 -11.62
C SER A 59 13.76 -1.99 -12.27
N THR A 60 12.98 -0.93 -12.11
CA THR A 60 11.62 -0.80 -12.63
C THR A 60 11.45 0.52 -13.36
N ASN A 61 10.46 0.63 -14.24
CA ASN A 61 10.06 1.92 -14.77
C ASN A 61 9.42 2.76 -13.67
N LYS A 62 9.53 4.08 -13.75
CA LYS A 62 8.99 5.03 -12.74
C LYS A 62 7.49 4.88 -12.47
N GLU A 63 6.75 4.42 -13.48
CA GLU A 63 5.29 4.23 -13.42
C GLU A 63 4.87 2.82 -12.98
N THR A 64 5.83 1.93 -12.67
CA THR A 64 5.52 0.54 -12.30
C THR A 64 5.16 0.48 -10.82
N VAL A 65 3.90 0.18 -10.52
CA VAL A 65 3.45 -0.14 -9.17
C VAL A 65 3.67 -1.63 -8.93
N ILE A 66 4.29 -1.99 -7.81
CA ILE A 66 4.50 -3.38 -7.39
C ILE A 66 3.73 -3.58 -6.09
N ALA A 67 2.77 -4.49 -6.09
CA ALA A 67 2.10 -4.95 -4.89
C ALA A 67 2.65 -6.32 -4.48
N TYR A 68 2.81 -6.55 -3.19
CA TYR A 68 3.26 -7.81 -2.61
C TYR A 68 2.22 -8.31 -1.60
N LEU A 69 1.69 -9.49 -1.85
CA LEU A 69 0.79 -10.15 -0.90
C LEU A 69 1.61 -11.14 -0.05
N PRO A 70 1.77 -10.89 1.25
CA PRO A 70 2.53 -11.78 2.13
C PRO A 70 1.79 -13.10 2.37
N GLN A 71 2.53 -14.16 2.70
CA GLN A 71 1.95 -15.47 3.01
C GLN A 71 1.24 -15.50 4.38
N HIS A 72 1.58 -14.59 5.28
CA HIS A 72 0.96 -14.43 6.59
C HIS A 72 0.16 -13.14 6.61
N LEU A 73 -1.04 -13.24 7.14
CA LEU A 73 -1.93 -12.10 7.33
C LEU A 73 -1.29 -11.06 8.26
N LEU A 74 -1.35 -9.81 7.86
CA LEU A 74 -0.97 -8.65 8.67
C LEU A 74 -2.20 -7.90 9.18
N THR A 75 -3.42 -8.32 8.78
CA THR A 75 -4.69 -7.70 9.18
C THR A 75 -4.81 -7.60 10.70
N GLU A 76 -5.06 -6.40 11.19
CA GLU A 76 -5.43 -6.15 12.58
C GLU A 76 -6.82 -6.73 12.86
N ASP A 77 -6.98 -7.37 14.02
CA ASP A 77 -8.25 -8.05 14.37
C ASP A 77 -9.36 -7.07 14.82
N ASP A 78 -9.01 -5.79 15.02
CA ASP A 78 -9.87 -4.79 15.66
C ASP A 78 -10.63 -3.87 14.68
N CYS A 79 -10.45 -4.05 13.35
CA CYS A 79 -11.12 -3.24 12.32
C CYS A 79 -12.19 -4.02 11.57
N THR A 80 -13.12 -3.29 10.94
CA THR A 80 -14.11 -3.88 10.04
C THR A 80 -13.51 -4.19 8.67
N VAL A 81 -14.17 -5.08 7.91
CA VAL A 81 -13.77 -5.40 6.53
C VAL A 81 -13.69 -4.14 5.66
N PHE A 82 -14.61 -3.20 5.84
CA PHE A 82 -14.63 -1.94 5.10
C PHE A 82 -13.44 -1.05 5.48
N GLU A 83 -13.17 -0.87 6.77
CA GLU A 83 -12.05 -0.04 7.27
C GLU A 83 -10.71 -0.59 6.81
N GLU A 84 -10.51 -1.90 6.85
CA GLU A 84 -9.27 -2.53 6.38
C GLU A 84 -9.05 -2.28 4.89
N THR A 85 -10.09 -2.50 4.07
CA THR A 85 -10.01 -2.23 2.63
C THR A 85 -9.84 -0.74 2.33
N ALA A 86 -10.43 0.14 3.15
CA ALA A 86 -10.28 1.58 3.02
C ALA A 86 -8.88 2.10 3.41
N ASN A 87 -8.09 1.32 4.14
CA ASN A 87 -6.71 1.68 4.51
C ASN A 87 -5.82 1.97 3.29
N GLU A 88 -6.08 1.36 2.14
CA GLU A 88 -5.40 1.69 0.87
C GLU A 88 -5.63 3.16 0.45
N PHE A 89 -6.76 3.75 0.86
CA PHE A 89 -7.09 5.15 0.63
C PHE A 89 -6.71 6.07 1.81
N LYS A 90 -5.99 5.54 2.80
CA LYS A 90 -5.65 6.26 4.04
C LYS A 90 -4.99 7.61 3.78
N GLN A 91 -4.11 7.69 2.79
CA GLN A 91 -3.45 8.96 2.44
C GLN A 91 -4.45 10.07 2.08
N VAL A 92 -5.52 9.74 1.41
CA VAL A 92 -6.56 10.71 1.02
C VAL A 92 -7.43 11.09 2.21
N LEU A 93 -7.78 10.10 3.04
CA LEU A 93 -8.52 10.34 4.29
C LEU A 93 -7.70 11.21 5.26
N ASP A 94 -6.39 10.98 5.35
CA ASP A 94 -5.48 11.78 6.16
C ASP A 94 -5.37 13.22 5.65
N ILE A 95 -5.28 13.42 4.33
CA ILE A 95 -5.30 14.76 3.71
C ILE A 95 -6.61 15.48 4.06
N LYS A 96 -7.75 14.84 3.90
CA LYS A 96 -9.07 15.42 4.22
C LYS A 96 -9.16 15.78 5.70
N THR A 97 -8.78 14.88 6.58
CA THR A 97 -8.81 15.11 8.04
C THR A 97 -7.93 16.28 8.44
N GLU A 98 -6.73 16.40 7.88
CA GLU A 98 -5.84 17.53 8.16
C GLU A 98 -6.38 18.86 7.57
N MET A 99 -6.98 18.82 6.38
CA MET A 99 -7.67 19.99 5.81
C MET A 99 -8.82 20.47 6.71
N ASP A 100 -9.67 19.56 7.19
CA ASP A 100 -10.78 19.87 8.08
C ASP A 100 -10.28 20.47 9.41
N ARG A 101 -9.19 19.90 9.97
CA ARG A 101 -8.55 20.42 11.17
C ARG A 101 -8.04 21.84 10.97
N LEU A 102 -7.30 22.10 9.89
CA LEU A 102 -6.75 23.42 9.58
C LEU A 102 -7.84 24.45 9.26
N ASN A 103 -8.88 24.06 8.55
CA ASN A 103 -10.04 24.92 8.30
C ASN A 103 -10.76 25.30 9.60
N ASN A 104 -10.95 24.37 10.52
CA ASN A 104 -11.51 24.65 11.85
C ASN A 104 -10.61 25.60 12.66
N GLU A 105 -9.29 25.43 12.57
CA GLU A 105 -8.32 26.32 13.20
C GLU A 105 -8.43 27.75 12.64
N LEU A 106 -8.51 27.91 11.32
CA LEU A 106 -8.72 29.22 10.68
C LEU A 106 -10.02 29.91 11.11
N THR A 107 -11.11 29.16 11.35
CA THR A 107 -12.39 29.73 11.80
C THR A 107 -12.36 30.25 13.24
N THR A 108 -11.44 29.75 14.06
CA THR A 108 -11.33 30.13 15.49
C THR A 108 -10.29 31.24 15.74
N ARG A 109 -9.38 31.45 14.79
CA ARG A 109 -8.34 32.47 14.87
C ARG A 109 -8.87 33.87 14.47
N THR A 110 -8.31 34.88 15.08
CA THR A 110 -8.65 36.30 14.80
C THR A 110 -7.45 37.14 14.36
N ASP A 111 -6.29 36.52 14.28
CA ASP A 111 -4.99 37.13 13.94
C ASP A 111 -4.68 37.02 12.44
N TYR A 112 -5.58 37.51 11.60
CA TYR A 112 -5.59 37.35 10.14
C TYR A 112 -4.33 37.84 9.41
N GLU A 113 -3.56 38.73 10.04
CA GLU A 113 -2.32 39.32 9.47
C GLU A 113 -1.03 38.60 9.97
N SER A 114 -1.15 37.56 10.80
CA SER A 114 0.02 36.84 11.32
C SER A 114 0.66 35.93 10.26
N GLU A 115 1.96 35.77 10.32
CA GLU A 115 2.70 34.83 9.45
C GLU A 115 2.17 33.39 9.64
N GLU A 116 1.78 33.05 10.85
CA GLU A 116 1.21 31.74 11.16
C GLU A 116 -0.14 31.53 10.47
N TYR A 117 -1.03 32.54 10.47
CA TYR A 117 -2.32 32.45 9.78
C TYR A 117 -2.14 32.27 8.28
N MET A 118 -1.22 33.03 7.67
CA MET A 118 -0.89 32.91 6.25
C MET A 118 -0.30 31.52 5.90
N SER A 119 0.57 30.99 6.77
CA SER A 119 1.15 29.65 6.60
C SER A 119 0.08 28.55 6.62
N ILE A 120 -0.96 28.68 7.48
CA ILE A 120 -2.07 27.73 7.51
C ILE A 120 -2.88 27.80 6.19
N ILE A 121 -3.13 29.01 5.67
CA ILE A 121 -3.83 29.16 4.37
C ILE A 121 -3.04 28.50 3.24
N GLU A 122 -1.73 28.72 3.16
CA GLU A 122 -0.87 28.09 2.16
C GLU A 122 -0.94 26.56 2.26
N LYS A 123 -0.86 26.02 3.48
CA LYS A 123 -0.94 24.58 3.71
C LYS A 123 -2.30 24.00 3.33
N VAL A 124 -3.40 24.68 3.63
CA VAL A 124 -4.75 24.27 3.20
C VAL A 124 -4.86 24.28 1.67
N SER A 125 -4.28 25.28 1.01
CA SER A 125 -4.26 25.35 -0.46
C SER A 125 -3.47 24.19 -1.08
N GLU A 126 -2.27 23.89 -0.56
CA GLU A 126 -1.46 22.76 -1.04
C GLU A 126 -2.14 21.40 -0.83
N LEU A 127 -2.77 21.22 0.34
CA LEU A 127 -3.52 19.99 0.64
C LEU A 127 -4.76 19.90 -0.27
N GLY A 128 -5.43 21.04 -0.53
CA GLY A 128 -6.55 21.13 -1.45
C GLY A 128 -6.18 20.69 -2.87
N GLU A 129 -5.08 21.18 -3.42
CA GLU A 129 -4.60 20.75 -4.74
C GLU A 129 -4.33 19.24 -4.80
N LYS A 130 -3.70 18.69 -3.74
CA LYS A 130 -3.45 17.24 -3.63
C LYS A 130 -4.74 16.45 -3.53
N TYR A 131 -5.70 16.93 -2.74
CA TYR A 131 -7.00 16.29 -2.55
C TYR A 131 -7.80 16.29 -3.84
N TYR A 132 -7.93 17.45 -4.52
CA TYR A 132 -8.66 17.56 -5.78
C TYR A 132 -8.03 16.75 -6.93
N ALA A 133 -6.72 16.57 -6.94
CA ALA A 133 -6.06 15.66 -7.89
C ALA A 133 -6.46 14.19 -7.69
N LEU A 134 -7.03 13.85 -6.54
CA LEU A 134 -7.48 12.52 -6.15
C LEU A 134 -9.02 12.41 -6.06
N GLU A 135 -9.76 13.54 -6.19
CA GLU A 135 -11.20 13.68 -5.87
C GLU A 135 -12.15 13.04 -6.90
N ASP A 136 -11.68 12.63 -8.07
CA ASP A 136 -12.51 11.92 -9.07
C ASP A 136 -12.93 10.49 -8.63
N VAL A 137 -12.52 10.07 -7.42
CA VAL A 137 -12.80 8.73 -6.89
C VAL A 137 -13.75 8.83 -5.69
N ASN A 138 -14.98 8.34 -5.87
CA ASN A 138 -15.86 8.07 -4.72
C ASN A 138 -15.33 6.83 -3.98
N TYR A 139 -14.48 7.07 -2.95
CA TYR A 139 -13.77 6.01 -2.22
C TYR A 139 -14.72 4.95 -1.65
N ASP A 140 -15.85 5.38 -1.08
CA ASP A 140 -16.82 4.45 -0.51
C ASP A 140 -17.36 3.52 -1.60
N ALA A 141 -17.67 4.05 -2.76
CA ALA A 141 -18.14 3.27 -3.89
C ALA A 141 -17.06 2.34 -4.46
N GLU A 142 -15.79 2.78 -4.52
CA GLU A 142 -14.70 1.92 -5.00
C GLU A 142 -14.35 0.82 -3.98
N VAL A 143 -14.34 1.12 -2.67
CA VAL A 143 -14.18 0.11 -1.61
C VAL A 143 -15.31 -0.91 -1.68
N GLU A 144 -16.58 -0.47 -1.75
CA GLU A 144 -17.72 -1.38 -1.91
C GLU A 144 -17.63 -2.24 -3.18
N LYS A 145 -17.22 -1.64 -4.29
CA LYS A 145 -17.06 -2.34 -5.56
C LYS A 145 -15.94 -3.39 -5.47
N ALA A 146 -14.81 -3.05 -4.84
CA ALA A 146 -13.71 -3.98 -4.60
C ALA A 146 -14.19 -5.16 -3.73
N LEU A 147 -14.85 -4.87 -2.59
CA LEU A 147 -15.35 -5.89 -1.69
C LEU A 147 -16.38 -6.81 -2.36
N LYS A 148 -17.32 -6.26 -3.14
CA LYS A 148 -18.27 -7.05 -3.93
C LYS A 148 -17.53 -7.93 -4.97
N GLY A 149 -16.50 -7.40 -5.60
CA GLY A 149 -15.63 -8.14 -6.53
C GLY A 149 -14.87 -9.29 -5.88
N LEU A 150 -14.50 -9.14 -4.62
CA LEU A 150 -13.83 -10.16 -3.79
C LEU A 150 -14.84 -11.19 -3.21
N GLY A 151 -16.14 -10.96 -3.38
CA GLY A 151 -17.22 -11.87 -2.99
C GLY A 151 -17.84 -11.58 -1.62
N PHE A 152 -17.53 -10.43 -0.99
CA PHE A 152 -18.19 -9.98 0.23
C PHE A 152 -19.58 -9.44 -0.09
N LYS A 153 -20.52 -9.65 0.84
CA LYS A 153 -21.87 -9.10 0.75
C LYS A 153 -21.93 -7.76 1.51
N PRO A 154 -22.86 -6.85 1.17
CA PRO A 154 -23.02 -5.58 1.90
C PRO A 154 -23.16 -5.71 3.43
N GLU A 155 -23.79 -6.80 3.88
CA GLU A 155 -23.95 -7.15 5.30
C GLU A 155 -22.62 -7.48 6.00
N ASP A 156 -21.60 -7.85 5.23
CA ASP A 156 -20.27 -8.22 5.75
C ASP A 156 -19.35 -7.01 5.95
N PHE A 157 -19.63 -5.88 5.30
CA PHE A 157 -18.71 -4.73 5.25
C PHE A 157 -18.38 -4.15 6.61
N HIS A 158 -19.36 -4.10 7.50
CA HIS A 158 -19.19 -3.54 8.86
C HIS A 158 -18.93 -4.61 9.93
N ARG A 159 -18.69 -5.86 9.51
CA ARG A 159 -18.31 -6.91 10.44
C ARG A 159 -16.81 -6.88 10.73
N PRO A 160 -16.40 -7.20 11.96
CA PRO A 160 -14.98 -7.31 12.31
C PRO A 160 -14.25 -8.33 11.43
N THR A 161 -13.03 -8.02 11.03
CA THR A 161 -12.16 -8.91 10.25
C THR A 161 -11.90 -10.23 10.97
N SER A 162 -11.89 -10.22 12.30
CA SER A 162 -11.72 -11.40 13.16
C SER A 162 -12.81 -12.47 13.01
N GLU A 163 -13.99 -12.11 12.53
CA GLU A 163 -15.07 -13.08 12.30
C GLU A 163 -14.88 -13.91 11.02
N PHE A 164 -13.91 -13.56 10.19
CA PHE A 164 -13.68 -14.21 8.91
C PHE A 164 -12.53 -15.22 8.97
N SER A 165 -12.64 -16.28 8.18
CA SER A 165 -11.54 -17.25 8.05
C SER A 165 -10.30 -16.60 7.39
N GLY A 166 -9.11 -17.17 7.64
CA GLY A 166 -7.86 -16.66 7.06
C GLY A 166 -7.91 -16.48 5.54
N GLY A 167 -8.60 -17.38 4.82
CA GLY A 167 -8.77 -17.25 3.37
C GLY A 167 -9.65 -16.07 2.94
N TRP A 168 -10.63 -15.67 3.76
CA TRP A 168 -11.40 -14.45 3.54
C TRP A 168 -10.61 -13.19 3.89
N ARG A 169 -9.87 -13.23 4.99
CA ARG A 169 -9.00 -12.14 5.42
C ARG A 169 -7.92 -11.82 4.39
N MET A 170 -7.30 -12.85 3.78
CA MET A 170 -6.34 -12.67 2.68
C MET A 170 -6.90 -12.00 1.42
N ARG A 171 -8.23 -11.86 1.29
CA ARG A 171 -8.83 -11.19 0.13
C ARG A 171 -8.93 -9.69 0.32
N ILE A 172 -8.93 -9.21 1.56
CA ILE A 172 -9.02 -7.79 1.89
C ILE A 172 -7.65 -7.13 2.10
N GLU A 173 -6.60 -7.91 2.20
CA GLU A 173 -5.21 -7.48 2.17
C GLU A 173 -4.72 -7.28 0.72
#